data_9c5f2d290b9a5d2c71c812e70dc2b9f7
#
_entry.id   9c5f2d290b9a5d2c71c812e70dc2b9f7
#
_cell.length_a   1.000
_cell.length_b   1.000
_cell.length_c   1.000
_cell.angle_alpha   90.00
_cell.angle_beta   90.00
_cell.angle_gamma   90.00
#
_symmetry.space_group_name_H-M   'P 1'
#
loop_
_entity.id
_entity.type
_entity.pdbx_description
1 polymer ?
#
loop_
_entity_poly.entity_id
_entity_poly.type
_entity_poly.pdbx_seq_one_letter_code
_entity_poly.pdbx_strand_id
1 'polypeptide(L)'
;MNFNLQWTWFHRLGSPRWFYQKTQRWLPWLAVATLALLVTGLVWGLAIAPPDAKQGNSFRIIYLHVPASVVALAGYYIMAISGAVGLIWRIKLSFMLMRSAAPIGAALTFIALVTGAIWGKPTWGAY
;
A
#
# COMPACT_ATOMS: atom_id res chain seq x y z
N MET A 1 37.47 20.13 -6.24
CA MET A 1 36.14 19.92 -5.65
C MET A 1 35.67 18.57 -6.13
N ASN A 2 35.67 17.52 -5.25
CA ASN A 2 35.48 16.12 -5.64
C ASN A 2 34.00 15.83 -5.98
N PHE A 3 33.63 16.01 -7.23
CA PHE A 3 32.29 15.67 -7.76
C PHE A 3 31.92 14.19 -7.58
N ASN A 4 32.91 13.31 -7.41
CA ASN A 4 32.72 11.86 -7.30
C ASN A 4 32.11 11.38 -5.97
N LEU A 5 32.25 12.12 -4.86
CA LEU A 5 31.75 11.70 -3.55
C LEU A 5 30.22 11.81 -3.44
N GLN A 6 29.61 12.78 -4.11
CA GLN A 6 28.16 13.00 -4.03
C GLN A 6 27.36 11.92 -4.80
N TRP A 7 27.88 11.42 -5.92
CA TRP A 7 27.24 10.38 -6.72
C TRP A 7 27.38 8.98 -6.11
N THR A 8 28.48 8.69 -5.42
CA THR A 8 28.67 7.42 -4.71
C THR A 8 27.66 7.22 -3.58
N TRP A 9 27.30 8.29 -2.85
CA TRP A 9 26.27 8.25 -1.82
C TRP A 9 24.89 7.91 -2.40
N PHE A 10 24.48 8.55 -3.49
CA PHE A 10 23.21 8.32 -4.16
C PHE A 10 23.11 6.89 -4.69
N HIS A 11 24.15 6.41 -5.38
CA HIS A 11 24.19 5.05 -5.89
C HIS A 11 24.22 3.99 -4.77
N ARG A 12 24.82 4.30 -3.65
CA ARG A 12 24.82 3.42 -2.47
C ARG A 12 23.41 3.26 -1.89
N LEU A 13 22.62 4.33 -1.79
CA LEU A 13 21.23 4.28 -1.37
C LEU A 13 20.36 3.46 -2.32
N GLY A 14 20.63 3.52 -3.62
CA GLY A 14 19.96 2.71 -4.64
C GLY A 14 20.41 1.25 -4.73
N SER A 15 21.37 0.81 -3.88
CA SER A 15 21.88 -0.54 -3.86
C SER A 15 20.94 -1.52 -3.15
N PRO A 16 20.42 -2.57 -3.79
CA PRO A 16 19.56 -3.58 -3.15
C PRO A 16 20.21 -4.26 -1.95
N ARG A 17 21.52 -4.56 -2.04
CA ARG A 17 22.27 -5.20 -0.95
C ARG A 17 22.32 -4.31 0.29
N TRP A 18 22.64 -3.04 0.12
CA TRP A 18 22.72 -2.09 1.23
C TRP A 18 21.33 -1.88 1.86
N PHE A 19 20.30 -1.73 1.04
CA PHE A 19 18.92 -1.60 1.50
C PHE A 19 18.51 -2.80 2.35
N TYR A 20 18.72 -4.03 1.85
CA TYR A 20 18.40 -5.25 2.57
C TYR A 20 19.11 -5.34 3.92
N GLN A 21 20.43 -5.10 3.95
CA GLN A 21 21.23 -5.14 5.20
C GLN A 21 20.74 -4.14 6.26
N LYS A 22 20.21 -2.99 5.84
CA LYS A 22 19.73 -1.96 6.76
C LYS A 22 18.28 -2.21 7.22
N THR A 23 17.45 -2.78 6.36
CA THR A 23 16.02 -2.90 6.62
C THR A 23 15.59 -4.25 7.19
N GLN A 24 16.35 -5.34 6.95
CA GLN A 24 15.96 -6.69 7.35
C GLN A 24 15.59 -6.83 8.84
N ARG A 25 16.28 -6.11 9.72
CA ARG A 25 16.02 -6.14 11.18
C ARG A 25 14.67 -5.52 11.56
N TRP A 26 14.14 -4.62 10.72
CA TRP A 26 12.88 -3.95 10.96
C TRP A 26 11.67 -4.74 10.44
N LEU A 27 11.90 -5.67 9.50
CA LEU A 27 10.83 -6.44 8.86
C LEU A 27 9.93 -7.18 9.87
N PRO A 28 10.44 -7.94 10.87
CA PRO A 28 9.57 -8.64 11.81
C PRO A 28 8.72 -7.67 12.64
N TRP A 29 9.28 -6.56 13.07
CA TRP A 29 8.55 -5.55 13.84
C TRP A 29 7.46 -4.87 13.00
N LEU A 30 7.78 -4.53 11.74
CA LEU A 30 6.80 -3.97 10.81
C LEU A 30 5.70 -4.97 10.50
N ALA A 31 6.05 -6.24 10.32
CA ALA A 31 5.05 -7.29 10.07
C ALA A 31 4.10 -7.48 11.26
N VAL A 32 4.63 -7.53 12.49
CA VAL A 32 3.82 -7.63 13.72
C VAL A 32 2.92 -6.39 13.88
N ALA A 33 3.48 -5.19 13.71
CA ALA A 33 2.72 -3.95 13.82
C ALA A 33 1.59 -3.88 12.76
N THR A 34 1.90 -4.24 11.51
CA THR A 34 0.92 -4.26 10.42
C THR A 34 -0.20 -5.26 10.71
N LEU A 35 0.14 -6.47 11.14
CA LEU A 35 -0.84 -7.49 11.47
C LEU A 35 -1.72 -7.07 12.64
N ALA A 36 -1.13 -6.53 13.70
CA ALA A 36 -1.88 -6.04 14.87
C ALA A 36 -2.86 -4.93 14.51
N LEU A 37 -2.41 -3.92 13.75
CA LEU A 37 -3.25 -2.81 13.30
C LEU A 37 -4.35 -3.29 12.36
N LEU A 38 -4.03 -4.21 11.44
CA LEU A 38 -5.00 -4.76 10.48
C LEU A 38 -6.09 -5.56 11.21
N VAL A 39 -5.70 -6.46 12.11
CA VAL A 39 -6.66 -7.26 12.90
C VAL A 39 -7.53 -6.35 13.77
N THR A 40 -6.92 -5.40 14.49
CA THR A 40 -7.66 -4.45 15.32
C THR A 40 -8.63 -3.61 14.49
N GLY A 41 -8.19 -3.07 13.35
CA GLY A 41 -9.03 -2.28 12.47
C GLY A 41 -10.19 -3.07 11.87
N LEU A 42 -9.96 -4.31 11.44
CA LEU A 42 -11.02 -5.19 10.92
C LEU A 42 -12.01 -5.60 11.99
N VAL A 43 -11.55 -6.01 13.18
CA VAL A 43 -12.44 -6.38 14.29
C VAL A 43 -13.28 -5.17 14.72
N TRP A 44 -12.65 -4.02 14.90
CA TRP A 44 -13.37 -2.80 15.29
C TRP A 44 -14.38 -2.38 14.23
N GLY A 45 -13.95 -2.27 12.97
CA GLY A 45 -14.81 -1.79 11.89
C GLY A 45 -15.95 -2.73 11.53
N LEU A 46 -15.68 -4.04 11.45
CA LEU A 46 -16.66 -5.00 10.97
C LEU A 46 -17.55 -5.59 12.09
N ALA A 47 -17.05 -5.70 13.32
CA ALA A 47 -17.77 -6.34 14.41
C ALA A 47 -18.29 -5.36 15.47
N ILE A 48 -17.50 -4.33 15.85
CA ILE A 48 -17.79 -3.46 17.00
C ILE A 48 -18.48 -2.17 16.58
N ALA A 49 -18.09 -1.56 15.45
CA ALA A 49 -18.65 -0.28 15.00
C ALA A 49 -20.19 -0.34 14.90
N PRO A 50 -20.90 0.68 15.38
CA PRO A 50 -22.36 0.71 15.31
C PRO A 50 -22.83 0.77 13.85
N PRO A 51 -24.01 0.21 13.54
CA PRO A 51 -24.62 0.36 12.22
C PRO A 51 -25.00 1.82 11.96
N ASP A 52 -24.93 2.24 10.70
CA ASP A 52 -25.39 3.56 10.29
C ASP A 52 -26.92 3.66 10.29
N ALA A 53 -27.46 4.85 10.59
CA ALA A 53 -28.89 5.07 10.65
C ALA A 53 -29.62 4.90 9.32
N LYS A 54 -28.94 5.15 8.17
CA LYS A 54 -29.53 5.05 6.83
C LYS A 54 -29.10 3.76 6.11
N GLN A 55 -27.83 3.37 6.24
CA GLN A 55 -27.25 2.25 5.52
C GLN A 55 -27.22 0.94 6.32
N GLY A 56 -27.56 0.99 7.61
CA GLY A 56 -27.52 -0.18 8.48
C GLY A 56 -26.12 -0.80 8.56
N ASN A 57 -26.05 -2.12 8.50
CA ASN A 57 -24.79 -2.86 8.56
C ASN A 57 -23.93 -2.72 7.28
N SER A 58 -24.51 -2.32 6.15
CA SER A 58 -23.78 -2.12 4.91
C SER A 58 -22.71 -1.03 5.02
N PHE A 59 -22.92 -0.05 5.90
CA PHE A 59 -21.93 0.99 6.20
C PHE A 59 -20.58 0.43 6.64
N ARG A 60 -20.56 -0.70 7.33
CA ARG A 60 -19.32 -1.31 7.84
C ARG A 60 -18.31 -1.66 6.73
N ILE A 61 -18.78 -1.81 5.48
CA ILE A 61 -17.91 -2.06 4.33
C ILE A 61 -16.93 -0.91 4.11
N ILE A 62 -17.25 0.32 4.54
CA ILE A 62 -16.37 1.49 4.42
C ILE A 62 -15.01 1.27 5.11
N TYR A 63 -14.99 0.54 6.23
CA TYR A 63 -13.76 0.26 6.99
C TYR A 63 -12.79 -0.69 6.27
N LEU A 64 -13.26 -1.39 5.25
CA LEU A 64 -12.43 -2.21 4.37
C LEU A 64 -12.19 -1.50 3.03
N HIS A 65 -13.26 -0.95 2.43
CA HIS A 65 -13.21 -0.32 1.11
C HIS A 65 -12.29 0.90 1.07
N VAL A 66 -12.45 1.84 2.00
CA VAL A 66 -11.68 3.08 1.98
C VAL A 66 -10.19 2.84 2.21
N PRO A 67 -9.75 2.09 3.24
CA PRO A 67 -8.33 1.78 3.39
C PRO A 67 -7.75 1.03 2.18
N ALA A 68 -8.46 0.05 1.63
CA ALA A 68 -8.01 -0.69 0.46
C ALA A 68 -7.83 0.23 -0.76
N SER A 69 -8.77 1.15 -1.00
CA SER A 69 -8.71 2.11 -2.10
C SER A 69 -7.55 3.09 -1.95
N VAL A 70 -7.35 3.64 -0.73
CA VAL A 70 -6.27 4.59 -0.46
C VAL A 70 -4.90 3.93 -0.62
N VAL A 71 -4.72 2.72 -0.07
CA VAL A 71 -3.43 2.01 -0.17
C VAL A 71 -3.19 1.52 -1.61
N ALA A 72 -4.23 1.10 -2.34
CA ALA A 72 -4.10 0.77 -3.76
C ALA A 72 -3.62 1.98 -4.57
N LEU A 73 -4.25 3.16 -4.37
CA LEU A 73 -3.85 4.40 -5.04
C LEU A 73 -2.41 4.79 -4.70
N ALA A 74 -2.03 4.72 -3.42
CA ALA A 74 -0.65 4.94 -3.00
C ALA A 74 0.33 3.97 -3.67
N GLY A 75 -0.06 2.70 -3.84
CA GLY A 75 0.71 1.70 -4.58
C GLY A 75 0.97 2.11 -6.03
N TYR A 76 -0.02 2.65 -6.74
CA TYR A 76 0.16 3.16 -8.10
C TYR A 76 1.11 4.36 -8.15
N TYR A 77 1.03 5.30 -7.20
CA TYR A 77 2.00 6.40 -7.11
C TYR A 77 3.42 5.90 -6.85
N ILE A 78 3.59 4.93 -5.95
CA ILE A 78 4.89 4.30 -5.69
C ILE A 78 5.43 3.65 -6.96
N MET A 79 4.60 2.93 -7.70
CA MET A 79 5.00 2.30 -8.97
C MET A 79 5.40 3.34 -10.03
N ALA A 80 4.62 4.40 -10.20
CA ALA A 80 4.90 5.45 -11.18
C ALA A 80 6.21 6.18 -10.85
N ILE A 81 6.39 6.61 -9.60
CA ILE A 81 7.62 7.29 -9.15
C ILE A 81 8.83 6.35 -9.26
N SER A 82 8.69 5.11 -8.79
CA SER A 82 9.77 4.13 -8.86
C SER A 82 10.14 3.79 -10.31
N GLY A 83 9.14 3.69 -11.19
CA GLY A 83 9.36 3.50 -12.62
C GLY A 83 10.13 4.66 -13.25
N ALA A 84 9.71 5.90 -12.98
CA ALA A 84 10.39 7.10 -13.45
C ALA A 84 11.85 7.17 -12.95
N VAL A 85 12.07 6.96 -11.65
CA VAL A 85 13.40 6.93 -11.04
C VAL A 85 14.27 5.82 -11.65
N GLY A 86 13.69 4.63 -11.85
CA GLY A 86 14.37 3.51 -12.46
C GLY A 86 14.80 3.79 -13.90
N LEU A 87 13.93 4.42 -14.69
CA LEU A 87 14.23 4.76 -16.10
C LEU A 87 15.26 5.88 -16.23
N ILE A 88 15.12 6.96 -15.44
CA ILE A 88 15.99 8.14 -15.54
C ILE A 88 17.41 7.82 -15.01
N TRP A 89 17.49 7.23 -13.83
CA TRP A 89 18.77 6.99 -13.15
C TRP A 89 19.27 5.55 -13.21
N ARG A 90 18.53 4.65 -13.87
CA ARG A 90 18.87 3.22 -14.02
C ARG A 90 19.11 2.52 -12.69
N ILE A 91 18.34 2.86 -11.64
CA ILE A 91 18.48 2.32 -10.29
C ILE A 91 17.76 0.98 -10.18
N LYS A 92 18.49 -0.11 -9.93
CA LYS A 92 17.94 -1.46 -9.79
C LYS A 92 16.92 -1.57 -8.66
N LEU A 93 17.16 -0.93 -7.53
CA LEU A 93 16.25 -0.96 -6.38
C LEU A 93 14.86 -0.39 -6.73
N SER A 94 14.80 0.66 -7.56
CA SER A 94 13.54 1.25 -8.03
C SER A 94 12.71 0.26 -8.85
N PHE A 95 13.33 -0.48 -9.76
CA PHE A 95 12.64 -1.53 -10.53
C PHE A 95 12.15 -2.68 -9.63
N MET A 96 12.95 -3.07 -8.63
CA MET A 96 12.54 -4.09 -7.65
C MET A 96 11.35 -3.62 -6.82
N LEU A 97 11.35 -2.36 -6.36
CA LEU A 97 10.25 -1.76 -5.63
C LEU A 97 8.96 -1.73 -6.47
N MET A 98 9.05 -1.24 -7.72
CA MET A 98 7.93 -1.23 -8.65
C MET A 98 7.34 -2.64 -8.86
N ARG A 99 8.20 -3.64 -9.10
CA ARG A 99 7.79 -5.03 -9.30
C ARG A 99 7.14 -5.65 -8.06
N SER A 100 7.62 -5.28 -6.86
CA SER A 100 7.07 -5.78 -5.60
C SER A 100 5.76 -5.09 -5.22
N ALA A 101 5.58 -3.82 -5.57
CA ALA A 101 4.36 -3.06 -5.31
C ALA A 101 3.19 -3.49 -6.21
N ALA A 102 3.47 -3.95 -7.45
CA ALA A 102 2.45 -4.28 -8.44
C ALA A 102 1.43 -5.33 -7.96
N PRO A 103 1.81 -6.52 -7.46
CA PRO A 103 0.83 -7.52 -7.01
C PRO A 103 0.04 -7.05 -5.78
N ILE A 104 0.65 -6.28 -4.89
CA ILE A 104 0.00 -5.72 -3.70
C ILE A 104 -1.05 -4.69 -4.13
N GLY A 105 -0.68 -3.77 -5.02
CA GLY A 105 -1.59 -2.78 -5.57
C GLY A 105 -2.76 -3.42 -6.32
N ALA A 106 -2.50 -4.45 -7.12
CA ALA A 106 -3.54 -5.20 -7.84
C ALA A 106 -4.52 -5.89 -6.89
N ALA A 107 -4.02 -6.56 -5.85
CA ALA A 107 -4.86 -7.24 -4.85
C ALA A 107 -5.75 -6.24 -4.08
N LEU A 108 -5.19 -5.11 -3.65
CA LEU A 108 -5.96 -4.07 -2.96
C LEU A 108 -6.97 -3.38 -3.88
N THR A 109 -6.63 -3.18 -5.15
CA THR A 109 -7.58 -2.67 -6.16
C THR A 109 -8.74 -3.64 -6.35
N PHE A 110 -8.46 -4.93 -6.44
CA PHE A 110 -9.51 -5.95 -6.52
C PHE A 110 -10.44 -5.92 -5.31
N ILE A 111 -9.89 -5.84 -4.09
CA ILE A 111 -10.68 -5.70 -2.86
C ILE A 111 -11.52 -4.41 -2.91
N ALA A 112 -10.93 -3.29 -3.31
CA ALA A 112 -11.64 -2.01 -3.43
C ALA A 112 -12.79 -2.09 -4.43
N LEU A 113 -12.59 -2.69 -5.61
CA LEU A 113 -13.64 -2.85 -6.62
C LEU A 113 -14.78 -3.73 -6.12
N VAL A 114 -14.48 -4.89 -5.55
CA VAL A 114 -15.50 -5.82 -5.04
C VAL A 114 -16.28 -5.19 -3.89
N THR A 115 -15.59 -4.62 -2.91
CA THR A 115 -16.25 -3.98 -1.76
C THR A 115 -17.03 -2.74 -2.16
N GLY A 116 -16.54 -1.97 -3.12
CA GLY A 116 -17.23 -0.80 -3.69
C GLY A 116 -18.52 -1.19 -4.42
N ALA A 117 -18.50 -2.25 -5.23
CA ALA A 117 -19.68 -2.76 -5.90
C ALA A 117 -20.73 -3.28 -4.89
N ILE A 118 -20.30 -4.04 -3.86
CA ILE A 118 -21.19 -4.55 -2.82
C ILE A 118 -21.81 -3.40 -2.03
N TRP A 119 -21.03 -2.39 -1.67
CA TRP A 119 -21.49 -1.24 -0.89
C TRP A 119 -22.32 -0.26 -1.73
N GLY A 120 -22.02 -0.12 -3.02
CA GLY A 120 -22.71 0.76 -3.94
C GLY A 120 -24.19 0.41 -4.09
N LYS A 121 -24.51 -0.88 -4.14
CA LYS A 121 -25.89 -1.35 -4.33
C LYS A 121 -26.86 -0.85 -3.27
N PRO A 122 -26.65 -1.04 -1.96
CA PRO A 122 -27.54 -0.53 -0.91
C PRO A 122 -27.46 0.98 -0.75
N THR A 123 -26.36 1.62 -1.15
CA THR A 123 -26.11 3.05 -0.92
C THR A 123 -26.70 3.92 -2.03
N TRP A 124 -26.50 3.53 -3.28
CA TRP A 124 -26.88 4.31 -4.48
C TRP A 124 -27.80 3.55 -5.45
N GLY A 125 -28.14 2.31 -5.17
CA GLY A 125 -28.97 1.47 -6.04
C GLY A 125 -28.25 0.90 -7.28
N ALA A 126 -26.95 1.15 -7.42
CA ALA A 126 -26.09 0.70 -8.52
C ALA A 126 -24.83 -0.01 -8.00
N TYR A 127 -24.24 -0.86 -8.86
CA TYR A 127 -22.97 -1.51 -8.56
C TYR A 127 -21.79 -0.65 -9.01
#